data_def0c99c11235f7e6dc0b77cbb5cd691
#
_entry.id   def0c99c11235f7e6dc0b77cbb5cd691
#
_cell.length_a   1.000
_cell.length_b   1.000
_cell.length_c   1.000
_cell.angle_alpha   90.00
_cell.angle_beta   90.00
_cell.angle_gamma   90.00
#
_symmetry.space_group_name_H-M   'P 1'
#
loop_
_entity.id
_entity.type
_entity.pdbx_description
1 polymer ?
#
loop_
_entity_poly.entity_id
_entity_poly.type
_entity_poly.pdbx_seq_one_letter_code
_entity_poly.pdbx_strand_id
1 'polypeptide(L)'
;GVGDLGLDPRSCARPTAIIIFDTIKIWPPERYTKGLVMMSAATPMPDRETLSPRVKSLNYLPHIMAKLEGIHAQMDEVLMLDRGGYVAEASGMNVFIVRRGAVTTPPAWTGVLRGVTRDIVLELAAEVGIPAREEPINRYDVYTADEAFLTGTAAEIAPIRSLDGRQIGAGPIGPVTRTLMDRFKALTRG
;
A
#
# COMPACT_ATOMS: atom_id res chain seq x y z
N GLY A 1 19.19 3.11 -18.66
CA GLY A 1 19.94 3.14 -19.92
C GLY A 1 21.19 2.27 -19.85
N VAL A 2 21.81 2.09 -20.98
CA VAL A 2 23.12 1.40 -21.07
C VAL A 2 24.22 2.46 -21.10
N GLY A 3 25.24 2.27 -20.27
CA GLY A 3 26.39 3.18 -20.17
C GLY A 3 27.65 2.41 -19.82
N ASP A 4 28.72 3.15 -19.53
CA ASP A 4 30.00 2.57 -19.12
C ASP A 4 29.93 2.00 -17.70
N LEU A 5 30.90 1.16 -17.35
CA LEU A 5 31.04 0.67 -15.97
C LEU A 5 31.34 1.85 -15.03
N GLY A 6 30.61 1.95 -13.95
CA GLY A 6 30.77 2.98 -12.94
C GLY A 6 29.46 3.57 -12.46
N LEU A 7 29.53 4.58 -11.59
CA LEU A 7 28.36 5.21 -10.98
C LEU A 7 27.97 6.55 -11.62
N ASP A 8 28.67 6.97 -12.68
CA ASP A 8 28.38 8.22 -13.36
C ASP A 8 27.18 8.07 -14.31
N PRO A 9 25.98 8.63 -13.98
CA PRO A 9 24.78 8.48 -14.80
C PRO A 9 24.89 9.20 -16.15
N ARG A 10 25.83 10.11 -16.33
CA ARG A 10 26.06 10.83 -17.60
C ARG A 10 26.49 9.90 -18.74
N SER A 11 27.08 8.73 -18.40
CA SER A 11 27.42 7.69 -19.39
C SER A 11 26.16 7.05 -19.99
N CYS A 12 24.99 7.15 -19.33
CA CYS A 12 23.70 6.60 -19.79
C CYS A 12 22.95 7.64 -20.66
N ALA A 13 23.49 7.98 -21.83
CA ALA A 13 22.94 9.04 -22.69
C ALA A 13 21.50 8.83 -23.19
N ARG A 14 21.01 7.59 -23.17
CA ARG A 14 19.66 7.24 -23.63
C ARG A 14 18.95 6.35 -22.60
N PRO A 15 17.68 6.66 -22.24
CA PRO A 15 16.88 5.77 -21.42
C PRO A 15 16.57 4.48 -22.18
N THR A 16 16.43 3.37 -21.45
CA THR A 16 15.86 2.13 -21.98
C THR A 16 14.40 2.04 -21.57
N ALA A 17 13.49 1.92 -22.54
CA ALA A 17 12.08 1.69 -22.29
C ALA A 17 11.77 0.19 -22.51
N ILE A 18 11.13 -0.43 -21.54
CA ILE A 18 10.69 -1.84 -21.59
C ILE A 18 9.18 -1.88 -21.34
N ILE A 19 8.44 -2.54 -22.24
CA ILE A 19 7.01 -2.78 -22.08
C ILE A 19 6.80 -4.27 -21.88
N ILE A 20 6.21 -4.65 -20.74
CA ILE A 20 5.88 -6.04 -20.42
C ILE A 20 4.35 -6.16 -20.44
N PHE A 21 3.84 -7.07 -21.27
CA PHE A 21 2.42 -7.40 -21.34
C PHE A 21 2.20 -8.79 -20.76
N ASP A 22 1.50 -8.86 -19.61
CA ASP A 22 1.24 -10.11 -18.90
C ASP A 22 -0.03 -10.02 -18.05
N THR A 23 -0.53 -11.16 -17.59
CA THR A 23 -1.67 -11.22 -16.66
C THR A 23 -1.18 -11.11 -15.21
N ILE A 24 -1.65 -10.10 -14.50
CA ILE A 24 -1.30 -9.88 -13.10
C ILE A 24 -2.40 -10.45 -12.19
N LYS A 25 -2.02 -11.37 -11.28
CA LYS A 25 -2.88 -11.88 -10.19
C LYS A 25 -2.10 -11.76 -8.89
N ILE A 26 -2.55 -10.90 -7.98
CA ILE A 26 -1.88 -10.72 -6.67
C ILE A 26 -2.43 -11.73 -5.66
N TRP A 27 -3.75 -11.78 -5.49
CA TRP A 27 -4.43 -12.71 -4.60
C TRP A 27 -5.61 -13.39 -5.28
N PRO A 28 -6.06 -14.55 -4.75
CA PRO A 28 -7.30 -15.18 -5.17
C PRO A 28 -8.51 -14.24 -4.92
N PRO A 29 -9.59 -14.32 -5.73
CA PRO A 29 -10.77 -13.46 -5.60
C PRO A 29 -11.41 -13.43 -4.21
N GLU A 30 -11.32 -14.54 -3.45
CA GLU A 30 -11.87 -14.62 -2.09
C GLU A 30 -11.15 -13.69 -1.10
N ARG A 31 -9.94 -13.26 -1.36
CA ARG A 31 -9.24 -12.29 -0.51
C ARG A 31 -9.89 -10.91 -0.58
N TYR A 32 -10.45 -10.57 -1.72
CA TYR A 32 -11.18 -9.31 -1.90
C TYR A 32 -12.56 -9.30 -1.21
N THR A 33 -13.08 -10.46 -0.83
CA THR A 33 -14.35 -10.60 -0.10
C THR A 33 -14.16 -10.93 1.37
N LYS A 34 -13.13 -11.72 1.70
CA LYS A 34 -12.83 -12.16 3.08
C LYS A 34 -11.83 -11.25 3.79
N GLY A 35 -11.19 -10.35 3.06
CA GLY A 35 -10.13 -9.48 3.56
C GLY A 35 -8.79 -10.20 3.78
N LEU A 36 -7.71 -9.44 3.72
CA LEU A 36 -6.34 -9.90 3.87
C LEU A 36 -6.00 -10.13 5.34
N VAL A 37 -5.19 -11.16 5.61
CA VAL A 37 -4.56 -11.40 6.90
C VAL A 37 -3.11 -10.93 6.81
N MET A 38 -2.74 -9.97 7.65
CA MET A 38 -1.45 -9.30 7.59
C MET A 38 -0.69 -9.40 8.92
N MET A 39 0.61 -9.18 8.83
CA MET A 39 1.48 -8.97 9.99
C MET A 39 2.34 -7.72 9.80
N SER A 40 2.79 -7.15 10.91
CA SER A 40 3.84 -6.13 10.90
C SER A 40 5.18 -6.78 10.60
N ALA A 41 5.88 -6.29 9.57
CA ALA A 41 7.23 -6.77 9.26
C ALA A 41 8.25 -6.27 10.30
N ALA A 42 9.26 -7.09 10.58
CA ALA A 42 10.42 -6.68 11.35
C ALA A 42 11.37 -5.82 10.51
N THR A 43 11.45 -6.07 9.20
CA THR A 43 12.20 -5.25 8.25
C THR A 43 11.56 -3.86 8.14
N PRO A 44 12.25 -2.78 8.53
CA PRO A 44 11.71 -1.44 8.43
C PRO A 44 11.75 -0.91 6.99
N MET A 45 10.95 0.11 6.73
CA MET A 45 11.08 0.89 5.49
C MET A 45 12.49 1.47 5.35
N PRO A 46 13.01 1.57 4.11
CA PRO A 46 14.23 2.31 3.84
C PRO A 46 14.15 3.74 4.36
N ASP A 47 15.28 4.25 4.85
CA ASP A 47 15.35 5.64 5.27
C ASP A 47 15.12 6.57 4.08
N ARG A 48 14.19 7.51 4.24
CA ARG A 48 13.76 8.43 3.19
C ARG A 48 14.86 9.39 2.72
N GLU A 49 15.86 9.66 3.56
CA GLU A 49 16.99 10.52 3.20
C GLU A 49 18.09 9.74 2.45
N THR A 50 18.12 8.41 2.60
CA THR A 50 19.08 7.57 1.89
C THR A 50 18.57 7.15 0.52
N LEU A 51 17.35 6.62 0.47
CA LEU A 51 16.70 6.20 -0.77
C LEU A 51 15.20 6.47 -0.62
N SER A 52 14.78 7.64 -1.10
CA SER A 52 13.39 8.05 -0.93
C SER A 52 12.43 7.11 -1.65
N PRO A 53 11.50 6.43 -0.94
CA PRO A 53 10.47 5.60 -1.56
C PRO A 53 9.54 6.37 -2.50
N ARG A 54 9.51 7.71 -2.43
CA ARG A 54 8.81 8.57 -3.39
C ARG A 54 9.31 8.42 -4.82
N VAL A 55 10.55 7.96 -4.99
CA VAL A 55 11.12 7.59 -6.28
C VAL A 55 10.92 6.09 -6.48
N LYS A 56 10.12 5.71 -7.46
CA LYS A 56 9.89 4.29 -7.82
C LYS A 56 11.12 3.74 -8.58
N SER A 57 12.26 3.69 -7.88
CA SER A 57 13.56 3.31 -8.43
C SER A 57 13.74 1.82 -8.68
N LEU A 58 12.78 0.99 -8.25
CA LEU A 58 12.82 -0.48 -8.25
C LEU A 58 13.91 -1.10 -7.34
N ASN A 59 14.46 -0.34 -6.40
CA ASN A 59 15.34 -0.87 -5.35
C ASN A 59 14.48 -1.50 -4.23
N TYR A 60 13.79 -2.60 -4.55
CA TYR A 60 12.77 -3.21 -3.72
C TYR A 60 13.29 -4.30 -2.78
N LEU A 61 14.59 -4.46 -2.61
CA LEU A 61 15.13 -5.51 -1.74
C LEU A 61 14.58 -5.47 -0.30
N PRO A 62 14.47 -4.31 0.38
CA PRO A 62 13.83 -4.27 1.71
C PRO A 62 12.37 -4.72 1.69
N HIS A 63 11.62 -4.35 0.67
CA HIS A 63 10.21 -4.77 0.51
C HIS A 63 10.09 -6.27 0.25
N ILE A 64 11.02 -6.84 -0.53
CA ILE A 64 11.10 -8.29 -0.76
C ILE A 64 11.43 -9.02 0.54
N MET A 65 12.37 -8.50 1.35
CA MET A 65 12.70 -9.08 2.65
C MET A 65 11.50 -9.07 3.60
N ALA A 66 10.80 -7.94 3.71
CA ALA A 66 9.56 -7.86 4.47
C ALA A 66 8.49 -8.83 3.95
N LYS A 67 8.33 -8.94 2.62
CA LYS A 67 7.37 -9.88 2.02
C LYS A 67 7.71 -11.33 2.34
N LEU A 68 9.00 -11.69 2.37
CA LEU A 68 9.45 -13.03 2.77
C LEU A 68 9.08 -13.37 4.22
N GLU A 69 9.14 -12.40 5.15
CA GLU A 69 8.64 -12.59 6.51
C GLU A 69 7.17 -13.01 6.50
N GLY A 70 6.33 -12.28 5.74
CA GLY A 70 4.90 -12.62 5.58
C GLY A 70 4.68 -14.00 4.96
N ILE A 71 5.45 -14.35 3.94
CA ILE A 71 5.36 -15.68 3.29
C ILE A 71 5.70 -16.79 4.28
N HIS A 72 6.79 -16.66 5.04
CA HIS A 72 7.19 -17.64 6.04
C HIS A 72 6.16 -17.77 7.17
N ALA A 73 5.49 -16.67 7.52
CA ALA A 73 4.42 -16.66 8.52
C ALA A 73 3.03 -17.02 7.93
N GLN A 74 2.93 -17.38 6.66
CA GLN A 74 1.69 -17.72 5.95
C GLN A 74 0.66 -16.57 5.95
N MET A 75 1.13 -15.33 5.90
CA MET A 75 0.31 -14.13 5.78
C MET A 75 0.12 -13.72 4.32
N ASP A 76 -1.00 -13.07 4.03
CA ASP A 76 -1.29 -12.57 2.68
C ASP A 76 -0.38 -11.39 2.30
N GLU A 77 -0.10 -10.52 3.30
CA GLU A 77 0.71 -9.32 3.10
C GLU A 77 1.35 -8.86 4.42
N VAL A 78 2.26 -7.91 4.35
CA VAL A 78 2.94 -7.31 5.50
C VAL A 78 2.73 -5.81 5.57
N LEU A 79 2.70 -5.27 6.78
CA LEU A 79 2.72 -3.85 7.05
C LEU A 79 4.14 -3.42 7.42
N MET A 80 4.70 -2.47 6.72
CA MET A 80 6.02 -1.93 6.99
C MET A 80 5.92 -0.62 7.77
N LEU A 81 6.82 -0.47 8.73
CA LEU A 81 6.91 0.73 9.56
C LEU A 81 8.20 1.48 9.24
N ASP A 82 8.18 2.78 9.44
CA ASP A 82 9.40 3.56 9.48
C ASP A 82 10.19 3.32 10.78
N ARG A 83 11.39 3.88 10.90
CA ARG A 83 12.23 3.75 12.10
C ARG A 83 11.63 4.43 13.34
N GLY A 84 10.68 5.33 13.18
CA GLY A 84 9.94 5.98 14.25
C GLY A 84 8.75 5.16 14.75
N GLY A 85 8.45 4.01 14.11
CA GLY A 85 7.32 3.17 14.45
C GLY A 85 6.01 3.61 13.82
N TYR A 86 6.04 4.58 12.91
CA TYR A 86 4.88 4.96 12.13
C TYR A 86 4.66 4.02 10.96
N VAL A 87 3.41 3.80 10.63
CA VAL A 87 3.00 3.02 9.47
C VAL A 87 3.43 3.76 8.21
N ALA A 88 4.14 3.07 7.34
CA ALA A 88 4.48 3.56 6.02
C ALA A 88 3.53 2.98 4.96
N GLU A 89 3.79 1.79 4.50
CA GLU A 89 3.01 1.12 3.47
C GLU A 89 3.10 -0.40 3.62
N ALA A 90 2.46 -1.17 2.76
CA ALA A 90 2.68 -2.61 2.63
C ALA A 90 3.89 -2.88 1.71
N SER A 91 4.18 -4.15 1.40
CA SER A 91 5.35 -4.49 0.58
C SER A 91 5.33 -3.88 -0.84
N GLY A 92 4.18 -3.52 -1.35
CA GLY A 92 4.04 -2.89 -2.67
C GLY A 92 2.74 -2.10 -2.84
N MET A 93 2.10 -1.68 -1.74
CA MET A 93 0.79 -1.03 -1.74
C MET A 93 0.70 -0.01 -0.63
N ASN A 94 -0.06 1.06 -0.85
CA ASN A 94 -0.37 2.03 0.19
C ASN A 94 -1.44 1.48 1.13
N VAL A 95 -1.47 1.97 2.36
CA VAL A 95 -2.42 1.57 3.40
C VAL A 95 -3.34 2.71 3.76
N PHE A 96 -4.58 2.36 4.04
CA PHE A 96 -5.63 3.24 4.54
C PHE A 96 -6.29 2.62 5.76
N ILE A 97 -6.72 3.46 6.69
CA ILE A 97 -7.63 3.09 7.77
C ILE A 97 -8.89 3.95 7.71
N VAL A 98 -9.98 3.42 8.22
CA VAL A 98 -11.23 4.15 8.41
C VAL A 98 -11.52 4.23 9.89
N ARG A 99 -11.82 5.42 10.39
CA ARG A 99 -12.25 5.64 11.77
C ARG A 99 -13.39 6.64 11.79
N ARG A 100 -14.51 6.27 12.38
CA ARG A 100 -15.73 7.11 12.48
C ARG A 100 -16.16 7.66 11.11
N GLY A 101 -16.07 6.84 10.08
CA GLY A 101 -16.47 7.20 8.71
C GLY A 101 -15.48 8.07 7.95
N ALA A 102 -14.34 8.44 8.54
CA ALA A 102 -13.27 9.19 7.88
C ALA A 102 -12.13 8.26 7.46
N VAL A 103 -11.58 8.48 6.28
CA VAL A 103 -10.44 7.75 5.72
C VAL A 103 -9.14 8.46 6.09
N THR A 104 -8.13 7.70 6.54
CA THR A 104 -6.79 8.24 6.82
C THR A 104 -5.72 7.37 6.17
N THR A 105 -4.70 7.99 5.59
CA THR A 105 -3.54 7.34 4.99
C THR A 105 -2.27 8.07 5.39
N PRO A 106 -1.12 7.37 5.52
CA PRO A 106 0.16 8.03 5.77
C PRO A 106 0.48 9.09 4.71
N PRO A 107 0.95 10.26 5.11
CA PRO A 107 1.31 11.32 4.17
C PRO A 107 2.61 10.97 3.40
N ALA A 108 2.73 11.45 2.19
CA ALA A 108 3.87 11.12 1.31
C ALA A 108 5.24 11.52 1.90
N TRP A 109 5.29 12.49 2.82
CA TRP A 109 6.54 12.90 3.47
C TRP A 109 7.05 11.89 4.51
N THR A 110 6.24 10.92 4.96
CA THR A 110 6.71 9.84 5.86
C THR A 110 7.56 8.79 5.15
N GLY A 111 7.80 8.94 3.86
CA GLY A 111 8.63 8.03 3.08
C GLY A 111 7.83 6.90 2.43
N VAL A 112 6.59 7.16 2.05
CA VAL A 112 5.77 6.23 1.26
C VAL A 112 5.77 6.64 -0.21
N LEU A 113 5.56 5.68 -1.11
CA LEU A 113 5.30 5.98 -2.51
C LEU A 113 3.94 6.65 -2.65
N ARG A 114 3.90 7.80 -3.33
CA ARG A 114 2.64 8.43 -3.73
C ARG A 114 2.00 7.63 -4.86
N GLY A 115 1.17 6.64 -4.48
CA GLY A 115 0.55 5.71 -5.42
C GLY A 115 -0.58 6.36 -6.22
N VAL A 116 -0.68 6.04 -7.51
CA VAL A 116 -1.78 6.52 -8.37
C VAL A 116 -3.14 6.08 -7.82
N THR A 117 -3.28 4.81 -7.45
CA THR A 117 -4.54 4.30 -6.85
C THR A 117 -4.84 4.97 -5.52
N ARG A 118 -3.81 5.29 -4.71
CA ARG A 118 -3.97 6.05 -3.46
C ARG A 118 -4.59 7.42 -3.72
N ASP A 119 -4.06 8.15 -4.68
CA ASP A 119 -4.56 9.49 -5.03
C ASP A 119 -5.99 9.42 -5.56
N ILE A 120 -6.30 8.46 -6.45
CA ILE A 120 -7.67 8.21 -6.94
C ILE A 120 -8.64 7.92 -5.78
N VAL A 121 -8.23 7.14 -4.78
CA VAL A 121 -9.09 6.84 -3.60
C VAL A 121 -9.38 8.10 -2.80
N LEU A 122 -8.43 9.01 -2.64
CA LEU A 122 -8.66 10.30 -1.97
C LEU A 122 -9.65 11.18 -2.77
N GLU A 123 -9.53 11.19 -4.10
CA GLU A 123 -10.45 11.90 -4.99
C GLU A 123 -11.87 11.29 -4.90
N LEU A 124 -12.00 9.97 -5.01
CA LEU A 124 -13.30 9.27 -4.90
C LEU A 124 -13.95 9.48 -3.53
N ALA A 125 -13.16 9.50 -2.45
CA ALA A 125 -13.68 9.79 -1.11
C ALA A 125 -14.29 11.21 -1.06
N ALA A 126 -13.60 12.19 -1.63
CA ALA A 126 -14.11 13.57 -1.71
C ALA A 126 -15.41 13.66 -2.54
N GLU A 127 -15.47 12.97 -3.69
CA GLU A 127 -16.66 12.94 -4.55
C GLU A 127 -17.91 12.38 -3.85
N VAL A 128 -17.74 11.40 -2.97
CA VAL A 128 -18.87 10.78 -2.23
C VAL A 128 -19.06 11.38 -0.83
N GLY A 129 -18.37 12.48 -0.51
CA GLY A 129 -18.51 13.17 0.77
C GLY A 129 -17.91 12.42 1.97
N ILE A 130 -16.99 11.47 1.75
CA ILE A 130 -16.25 10.79 2.81
C ILE A 130 -15.05 11.65 3.20
N PRO A 131 -14.92 12.11 4.46
CA PRO A 131 -13.76 12.86 4.90
C PRO A 131 -12.48 12.04 4.71
N ALA A 132 -11.46 12.62 4.07
CA ALA A 132 -10.17 11.97 3.84
C ALA A 132 -9.03 12.82 4.35
N ARG A 133 -8.01 12.21 4.96
CA ARG A 133 -6.88 12.87 5.59
C ARG A 133 -5.57 12.17 5.28
N GLU A 134 -4.51 12.94 5.19
CA GLU A 134 -3.13 12.46 5.16
C GLU A 134 -2.49 12.77 6.51
N GLU A 135 -2.45 11.80 7.40
CA GLU A 135 -1.92 11.95 8.76
C GLU A 135 -1.04 10.75 9.12
N PRO A 136 0.03 10.93 9.92
CA PRO A 136 0.80 9.82 10.44
C PRO A 136 -0.09 8.91 11.28
N ILE A 137 0.01 7.61 11.05
CA ILE A 137 -0.68 6.58 11.81
C ILE A 137 0.33 5.58 12.36
N ASN A 138 0.03 4.96 13.46
CA ASN A 138 0.83 3.91 14.06
C ASN A 138 0.05 2.58 14.09
N ARG A 139 0.67 1.50 14.56
CA ARG A 139 0.01 0.18 14.62
C ARG A 139 -1.24 0.17 15.49
N TYR A 140 -1.25 0.95 16.57
CA TYR A 140 -2.44 1.03 17.44
C TYR A 140 -3.64 1.64 16.69
N ASP A 141 -3.38 2.64 15.83
CA ASP A 141 -4.44 3.22 15.00
C ASP A 141 -5.02 2.21 14.02
N VAL A 142 -4.19 1.32 13.46
CA VAL A 142 -4.64 0.23 12.59
C VAL A 142 -5.45 -0.80 13.39
N TYR A 143 -4.98 -1.23 14.57
CA TYR A 143 -5.67 -2.21 15.40
C TYR A 143 -7.05 -1.74 15.87
N THR A 144 -7.23 -0.44 16.06
CA THR A 144 -8.46 0.16 16.59
C THR A 144 -9.31 0.83 15.50
N ALA A 145 -8.93 0.66 14.23
CA ALA A 145 -9.70 1.16 13.11
C ALA A 145 -11.02 0.41 12.94
N ASP A 146 -12.03 1.10 12.41
CA ASP A 146 -13.30 0.49 12.05
C ASP A 146 -13.16 -0.36 10.79
N GLU A 147 -12.29 0.07 9.85
CA GLU A 147 -11.95 -0.63 8.62
C GLU A 147 -10.49 -0.33 8.24
N ALA A 148 -9.87 -1.21 7.46
CA ALA A 148 -8.58 -0.94 6.81
C ALA A 148 -8.51 -1.59 5.43
N PHE A 149 -7.75 -1.00 4.53
CA PHE A 149 -7.56 -1.53 3.18
C PHE A 149 -6.22 -1.09 2.57
N LEU A 150 -5.78 -1.84 1.58
CA LEU A 150 -4.61 -1.52 0.75
C LEU A 150 -5.04 -0.98 -0.61
N THR A 151 -4.15 -0.19 -1.23
CA THR A 151 -4.35 0.31 -2.58
C THR A 151 -3.11 0.13 -3.45
N GLY A 152 -3.30 -0.28 -4.69
CA GLY A 152 -2.24 -0.42 -5.67
C GLY A 152 -2.79 -0.68 -7.06
N THR A 153 -2.03 -0.37 -8.11
CA THR A 153 -2.50 -0.48 -9.50
C THR A 153 -3.01 -1.88 -9.82
N ALA A 154 -2.27 -2.92 -9.43
CA ALA A 154 -2.67 -4.31 -9.67
C ALA A 154 -3.58 -4.87 -8.55
N ALA A 155 -3.48 -4.34 -7.33
CA ALA A 155 -4.28 -4.75 -6.18
C ALA A 155 -5.66 -4.06 -6.15
N GLU A 156 -5.84 -2.97 -6.90
CA GLU A 156 -7.02 -2.11 -6.80
C GLU A 156 -7.22 -1.63 -5.35
N ILE A 157 -8.35 -1.94 -4.73
CA ILE A 157 -8.64 -1.74 -3.31
C ILE A 157 -8.83 -3.11 -2.66
N ALA A 158 -7.95 -3.48 -1.75
CA ALA A 158 -7.97 -4.79 -1.09
C ALA A 158 -8.22 -4.61 0.42
N PRO A 159 -9.35 -5.09 0.97
CA PRO A 159 -9.67 -4.93 2.39
C PRO A 159 -8.73 -5.74 3.27
N ILE A 160 -8.41 -5.22 4.47
CA ILE A 160 -7.62 -5.90 5.49
C ILE A 160 -8.58 -6.40 6.58
N ARG A 161 -8.54 -7.71 6.84
CA ARG A 161 -9.35 -8.33 7.90
C ARG A 161 -8.68 -8.31 9.26
N SER A 162 -7.38 -8.51 9.27
CA SER A 162 -6.62 -8.60 10.53
C SER A 162 -5.16 -8.21 10.36
N LEU A 163 -4.58 -7.68 11.44
CA LEU A 163 -3.16 -7.36 11.56
C LEU A 163 -2.61 -7.95 12.87
N ASP A 164 -1.49 -8.67 12.80
CA ASP A 164 -0.81 -9.29 13.95
C ASP A 164 -1.75 -10.15 14.82
N GLY A 165 -2.63 -10.93 14.16
CA GLY A 165 -3.63 -11.78 14.80
C GLY A 165 -4.84 -11.04 15.39
N ARG A 166 -4.92 -9.70 15.27
CA ARG A 166 -6.03 -8.89 15.75
C ARG A 166 -6.97 -8.56 14.62
N GLN A 167 -8.26 -8.86 14.79
CA GLN A 167 -9.28 -8.47 13.83
C GLN A 167 -9.45 -6.95 13.79
N ILE A 168 -9.62 -6.39 12.60
CA ILE A 168 -9.89 -4.97 12.37
C ILE A 168 -11.40 -4.82 12.13
N GLY A 169 -12.04 -3.94 12.90
CA GLY A 169 -13.46 -3.66 12.80
C GLY A 169 -14.37 -4.88 13.08
N ALA A 170 -15.62 -4.78 12.65
CA ALA A 170 -16.66 -5.78 12.91
C ALA A 170 -16.76 -6.89 11.83
N GLY A 171 -16.07 -6.71 10.69
CA GLY A 171 -16.14 -7.65 9.57
C GLY A 171 -15.05 -7.41 8.53
N PRO A 172 -14.95 -8.27 7.50
CA PRO A 172 -13.87 -8.22 6.54
C PRO A 172 -13.90 -6.98 5.62
N ILE A 173 -15.09 -6.42 5.38
CA ILE A 173 -15.28 -5.23 4.55
C ILE A 173 -16.31 -4.34 5.22
N GLY A 174 -15.92 -3.16 5.64
CA GLY A 174 -16.84 -2.17 6.15
C GLY A 174 -17.51 -1.32 5.04
N PRO A 175 -18.49 -0.49 5.39
CA PRO A 175 -19.29 0.27 4.43
C PRO A 175 -18.48 1.29 3.63
N VAL A 176 -17.50 1.95 4.24
CA VAL A 176 -16.65 2.94 3.55
C VAL A 176 -15.77 2.26 2.53
N THR A 177 -15.07 1.19 2.91
CA THR A 177 -14.24 0.40 2.01
C THR A 177 -15.05 -0.13 0.82
N ARG A 178 -16.26 -0.65 1.07
CA ARG A 178 -17.15 -1.15 0.02
C ARG A 178 -17.53 -0.04 -0.95
N THR A 179 -17.95 1.11 -0.44
CA THR A 179 -18.30 2.26 -1.28
C THR A 179 -17.14 2.66 -2.19
N LEU A 180 -15.92 2.75 -1.65
CA LEU A 180 -14.73 3.10 -2.42
C LEU A 180 -14.36 2.03 -3.44
N MET A 181 -14.48 0.73 -3.10
CA MET A 181 -14.29 -0.38 -4.04
C MET A 181 -15.26 -0.31 -5.22
N ASP A 182 -16.55 -0.06 -4.95
CA ASP A 182 -17.58 0.02 -5.98
C ASP A 182 -17.36 1.23 -6.90
N ARG A 183 -17.00 2.39 -6.35
CA ARG A 183 -16.67 3.59 -7.10
C ARG A 183 -15.41 3.40 -7.96
N PHE A 184 -14.36 2.81 -7.39
CA PHE A 184 -13.13 2.51 -8.12
C PHE A 184 -13.39 1.54 -9.28
N LYS A 185 -14.19 0.50 -9.04
CA LYS A 185 -14.57 -0.45 -10.08
C LYS A 185 -15.38 0.21 -11.20
N ALA A 186 -16.32 1.10 -10.87
CA ALA A 186 -17.07 1.85 -11.84
C ALA A 186 -16.15 2.76 -12.70
N LEU A 187 -15.16 3.39 -12.08
CA LEU A 187 -14.20 4.24 -12.79
C LEU A 187 -13.31 3.44 -13.76
N THR A 188 -12.90 2.23 -13.37
CA THR A 188 -11.88 1.45 -14.13
C THR A 188 -12.47 0.47 -15.15
N ARG A 189 -13.74 0.10 -15.01
CA ARG A 189 -14.40 -0.92 -15.84
C ARG A 189 -15.62 -0.39 -16.61
N GLY A 190 -15.97 0.91 -16.34
CA GLY A 190 -16.91 1.77 -17.06
C GLY A 190 -18.24 1.21 -17.39
#